data_1f6116766a788e55e27f1f2041ff65d1
#
_entry.id   1f6116766a788e55e27f1f2041ff65d1
#
_cell.length_a   1.000
_cell.length_b   1.000
_cell.length_c   1.000
_cell.angle_alpha   90.00
_cell.angle_beta   90.00
_cell.angle_gamma   90.00
#
_symmetry.space_group_name_H-M   'P 1'
#
loop_
_entity.id
_entity.type
_entity.pdbx_description
1 polymer ?
#
loop_
_entity_poly.entity_id
_entity_poly.type
_entity_poly.pdbx_seq_one_letter_code
_entity_poly.pdbx_strand_id
1 'polypeptide(L)'
;QRQMCIRDSVNREPWMQNARFIDNFKIRASYGMLGNNNVALYRYQTIIDNSGNEIVNGNPDLTWEKVKILDAGVDLSLFGQKLEVTFDWFRKVTDDMIVNVPSTPSSGLLAAPMNVGKAEVKGYEIGVGFNHSFTKDIDFSINLGYSYNKSKWLEITNDELINGNTIYRKGHAIKEYYGYQADHLLTQDDLDFRVPIIGGYDGATTAQLPGDIRYVDTNGDKVITTDDRVPLGDQDPHSVYYGNLSFRWKNLDFDMQVNGVGYVPIFYQGLISNPLDPEYGGTPQRWHLDHWKAENPDRNAKLPRVTTDPGNNALLSTFWKENGAFVRIKYMQLGYNFKALAKKIHA
;
A
#
# COMPACT_ATOMS: atom_id res chain seq x y z
N GLN A 1 18.63 -0.89 22.79
CA GLN A 1 17.20 -1.20 22.91
C GLN A 1 16.71 -0.85 24.31
N ARG A 2 15.69 -0.01 24.45
CA ARG A 2 15.04 0.31 25.74
C ARG A 2 13.56 0.08 25.59
N GLN A 3 12.97 -0.68 26.50
CA GLN A 3 11.54 -0.97 26.51
C GLN A 3 11.00 -0.85 27.93
N MET A 4 9.86 -0.20 28.08
CA MET A 4 9.06 -0.15 29.30
C MET A 4 7.67 -0.69 28.96
N CYS A 5 7.18 -1.65 29.74
CA CYS A 5 5.87 -2.25 29.60
C CYS A 5 5.11 -2.15 30.92
N ILE A 6 3.89 -1.72 30.90
CA ILE A 6 2.94 -1.76 32.00
C ILE A 6 1.78 -2.66 31.58
N ARG A 7 1.45 -3.62 32.46
CA ARG A 7 0.33 -4.54 32.25
C ARG A 7 -0.44 -4.66 33.56
N ASP A 8 -1.73 -4.42 33.53
CA ASP A 8 -2.59 -4.57 34.69
C ASP A 8 -3.83 -5.40 34.36
N SER A 9 -4.23 -6.26 35.29
CA SER A 9 -5.39 -7.15 35.18
C SER A 9 -6.54 -6.56 36.00
N VAL A 10 -7.29 -5.68 35.41
CA VAL A 10 -8.36 -4.90 36.03
C VAL A 10 -9.48 -5.79 36.60
N ASN A 11 -9.73 -6.96 36.01
CA ASN A 11 -10.74 -7.89 36.50
C ASN A 11 -10.43 -8.49 37.90
N ARG A 12 -9.19 -8.32 38.40
CA ARG A 12 -8.80 -8.76 39.75
C ARG A 12 -9.03 -7.70 40.83
N GLU A 13 -9.40 -6.50 40.43
CA GLU A 13 -9.67 -5.40 41.34
C GLU A 13 -10.95 -5.64 42.14
N PRO A 14 -11.02 -5.25 43.46
CA PRO A 14 -12.15 -5.52 44.32
C PRO A 14 -13.50 -5.02 43.79
N TRP A 15 -13.50 -3.88 43.07
CA TRP A 15 -14.72 -3.26 42.50
C TRP A 15 -15.23 -4.00 41.24
N MET A 16 -14.42 -4.85 40.62
CA MET A 16 -14.78 -5.65 39.43
C MET A 16 -15.27 -7.06 39.77
N GLN A 17 -15.13 -7.52 41.00
CA GLN A 17 -15.47 -8.90 41.42
C GLN A 17 -16.95 -9.27 41.20
N ASN A 18 -17.83 -8.30 41.10
CA ASN A 18 -19.26 -8.51 40.83
C ASN A 18 -19.56 -8.71 39.33
N ALA A 19 -18.65 -8.39 38.43
CA ALA A 19 -18.81 -8.53 36.98
C ALA A 19 -18.45 -9.94 36.51
N ARG A 20 -19.23 -10.96 36.94
CA ARG A 20 -18.98 -12.40 36.69
C ARG A 20 -18.93 -12.79 35.19
N PHE A 21 -19.40 -11.93 34.30
CA PHE A 21 -19.36 -12.17 32.85
C PHE A 21 -18.01 -11.78 32.23
N ILE A 22 -17.13 -11.11 32.99
CA ILE A 22 -15.79 -10.71 32.57
C ILE A 22 -14.80 -11.72 33.10
N ASP A 23 -14.20 -12.54 32.21
CA ASP A 23 -13.21 -13.53 32.57
C ASP A 23 -11.82 -12.91 32.67
N ASN A 24 -11.50 -12.01 31.73
CA ASN A 24 -10.25 -11.28 31.72
C ASN A 24 -10.47 -9.87 31.18
N PHE A 25 -9.94 -8.88 31.89
CA PHE A 25 -9.86 -7.50 31.43
C PHE A 25 -8.47 -6.98 31.75
N LYS A 26 -7.67 -6.76 30.72
CA LYS A 26 -6.29 -6.32 30.83
C LYS A 26 -6.06 -5.06 30.05
N ILE A 27 -5.39 -4.09 30.65
CA ILE A 27 -4.89 -2.89 30.00
C ILE A 27 -3.37 -3.03 29.84
N ARG A 28 -2.89 -2.66 28.67
CA ARG A 28 -1.46 -2.72 28.32
C ARG A 28 -1.00 -1.36 27.81
N ALA A 29 0.20 -0.97 28.20
CA ALA A 29 0.89 0.17 27.58
C ALA A 29 2.38 -0.18 27.46
N SER A 30 2.97 0.15 26.34
CA SER A 30 4.39 -0.06 26.13
C SER A 30 5.03 1.12 25.40
N TYR A 31 6.28 1.38 25.75
CA TYR A 31 7.13 2.33 25.05
C TYR A 31 8.47 1.69 24.77
N GLY A 32 8.93 1.78 23.52
CA GLY A 32 10.18 1.18 23.09
C GLY A 32 10.97 2.08 22.15
N MET A 33 12.30 1.94 22.16
CA MET A 33 13.21 2.56 21.22
C MET A 33 14.08 1.50 20.57
N LEU A 34 14.17 1.53 19.25
CA LEU A 34 14.92 0.61 18.40
C LEU A 34 15.81 1.41 17.45
N GLY A 35 16.98 0.86 17.11
CA GLY A 35 17.80 1.33 15.99
C GLY A 35 17.56 0.43 14.76
N ASN A 36 17.54 1.04 13.58
CA ASN A 36 17.48 0.34 12.31
C ASN A 36 18.60 0.86 11.39
N ASN A 37 19.38 -0.05 10.81
CA ASN A 37 20.46 0.26 9.88
C ASN A 37 20.30 -0.47 8.54
N ASN A 38 19.08 -0.67 8.09
CA ASN A 38 18.79 -1.36 6.83
C ASN A 38 19.24 -0.55 5.61
N VAL A 39 20.53 -0.49 5.41
CA VAL A 39 21.20 0.18 4.29
C VAL A 39 22.12 -0.82 3.61
N ALA A 40 22.26 -0.72 2.30
CA ALA A 40 23.22 -1.55 1.57
C ALA A 40 24.64 -1.31 2.11
N LEU A 41 25.46 -2.37 2.10
CA LEU A 41 26.83 -2.31 2.58
C LEU A 41 27.64 -1.25 1.84
N TYR A 42 28.58 -0.63 2.56
CA TYR A 42 29.53 0.38 2.04
C TYR A 42 28.90 1.70 1.53
N ARG A 43 27.63 1.98 1.82
CA ARG A 43 26.97 3.22 1.38
C ARG A 43 27.48 4.49 2.06
N TYR A 44 28.31 4.37 3.09
CA TYR A 44 29.05 5.48 3.68
C TYR A 44 30.28 5.86 2.87
N GLN A 45 30.73 5.02 1.91
CA GLN A 45 31.87 5.25 1.03
C GLN A 45 31.41 5.60 -0.39
N THR A 46 32.18 6.43 -1.08
CA THR A 46 32.00 6.68 -2.50
C THR A 46 32.24 5.39 -3.29
N ILE A 47 31.32 5.04 -4.17
CA ILE A 47 31.42 3.86 -5.04
C ILE A 47 31.88 4.32 -6.40
N ILE A 48 32.91 3.65 -6.91
CA ILE A 48 33.48 3.88 -8.25
C ILE A 48 33.22 2.66 -9.14
N ASP A 49 33.14 2.89 -10.44
CA ASP A 49 33.08 1.83 -11.46
C ASP A 49 34.46 1.25 -11.77
N ASN A 50 34.51 0.24 -12.66
CA ASN A 50 35.76 -0.38 -13.09
C ASN A 50 36.65 0.58 -13.90
N SER A 51 36.15 1.71 -14.35
CA SER A 51 36.87 2.75 -15.09
C SER A 51 37.39 3.88 -14.18
N GLY A 52 37.08 3.80 -12.87
CA GLY A 52 37.49 4.81 -11.90
C GLY A 52 36.54 6.01 -11.78
N ASN A 53 35.37 5.97 -12.43
CA ASN A 53 34.38 7.02 -12.30
C ASN A 53 33.54 6.83 -11.05
N GLU A 54 33.22 7.93 -10.35
CA GLU A 54 32.27 7.88 -9.24
C GLU A 54 30.86 7.58 -9.76
N ILE A 55 30.20 6.58 -9.16
CA ILE A 55 28.80 6.20 -9.49
C ILE A 55 27.85 6.69 -8.42
N VAL A 56 28.25 6.58 -7.14
CA VAL A 56 27.47 7.01 -5.99
C VAL A 56 28.38 7.77 -5.05
N ASN A 57 27.98 8.97 -4.67
CA ASN A 57 28.68 9.72 -3.62
C ASN A 57 28.37 9.08 -2.26
N GLY A 58 29.40 8.68 -1.52
CA GLY A 58 29.27 8.13 -0.19
C GLY A 58 28.79 9.18 0.82
N ASN A 59 28.05 8.74 1.82
CA ASN A 59 27.65 9.61 2.93
C ASN A 59 28.34 9.16 4.22
N PRO A 60 29.46 9.76 4.60
CA PRO A 60 30.19 9.39 5.83
C PRO A 60 29.41 9.69 7.11
N ASP A 61 28.43 10.60 7.05
CA ASP A 61 27.58 10.99 8.18
C ASP A 61 26.34 10.10 8.33
N LEU A 62 26.26 9.01 7.58
CA LEU A 62 25.13 8.09 7.62
C LEU A 62 25.02 7.45 9.01
N THR A 63 23.88 7.65 9.67
CA THR A 63 23.58 7.12 10.99
C THR A 63 22.39 6.17 10.97
N TRP A 64 22.18 5.46 12.07
CA TRP A 64 21.03 4.57 12.23
C TRP A 64 19.75 5.35 12.39
N GLU A 65 18.69 4.88 11.75
CA GLU A 65 17.33 5.35 12.05
C GLU A 65 16.97 5.02 13.50
N LYS A 66 16.28 5.93 14.16
CA LYS A 66 15.80 5.78 15.54
C LYS A 66 14.28 5.64 15.54
N VAL A 67 13.79 4.46 15.88
CA VAL A 67 12.37 4.14 15.90
C VAL A 67 11.86 4.18 17.34
N LYS A 68 10.89 5.05 17.61
CA LYS A 68 10.17 5.18 18.87
C LYS A 68 8.76 4.66 18.67
N ILE A 69 8.34 3.70 19.52
CA ILE A 69 7.01 3.10 19.43
C ILE A 69 6.31 3.30 20.78
N LEU A 70 5.13 3.89 20.73
CA LEU A 70 4.17 3.94 21.83
C LEU A 70 2.98 3.08 21.43
N ASP A 71 2.61 2.17 22.31
CA ASP A 71 1.51 1.22 22.13
C ASP A 71 0.63 1.20 23.36
N ALA A 72 -0.69 1.18 23.18
CA ALA A 72 -1.68 1.06 24.24
C ALA A 72 -2.80 0.13 23.79
N GLY A 73 -3.10 -0.88 24.61
CA GLY A 73 -4.05 -1.91 24.24
C GLY A 73 -4.94 -2.38 25.39
N VAL A 74 -6.01 -3.04 24.99
CA VAL A 74 -6.99 -3.66 25.87
C VAL A 74 -7.26 -5.09 25.40
N ASP A 75 -7.19 -6.03 26.34
CA ASP A 75 -7.61 -7.42 26.12
C ASP A 75 -8.84 -7.68 26.99
N LEU A 76 -9.94 -8.09 26.37
CA LEU A 76 -11.18 -8.42 27.05
C LEU A 76 -11.63 -9.83 26.69
N SER A 77 -11.95 -10.65 27.69
CA SER A 77 -12.49 -12.00 27.53
C SER A 77 -13.77 -12.11 28.35
N LEU A 78 -14.85 -12.58 27.75
CA LEU A 78 -16.19 -12.56 28.29
C LEU A 78 -16.87 -13.93 28.17
N PHE A 79 -17.84 -14.18 29.10
CA PHE A 79 -18.77 -15.30 29.07
C PHE A 79 -18.10 -16.68 29.07
N GLY A 80 -17.11 -16.88 29.95
CA GLY A 80 -16.32 -18.11 30.01
C GLY A 80 -15.42 -18.28 28.80
N GLN A 81 -14.76 -17.20 28.38
CA GLN A 81 -13.85 -17.11 27.22
C GLN A 81 -14.50 -17.41 25.86
N LYS A 82 -15.83 -17.23 25.78
CA LYS A 82 -16.54 -17.42 24.52
C LYS A 82 -16.36 -16.26 23.56
N LEU A 83 -16.26 -15.04 24.10
CA LEU A 83 -16.03 -13.83 23.34
C LEU A 83 -14.72 -13.19 23.80
N GLU A 84 -13.79 -13.02 22.87
CA GLU A 84 -12.54 -12.33 23.07
C GLU A 84 -12.49 -11.08 22.19
N VAL A 85 -12.07 -9.96 22.78
CA VAL A 85 -11.90 -8.69 22.07
C VAL A 85 -10.54 -8.13 22.42
N THR A 86 -9.77 -7.79 21.41
CA THR A 86 -8.51 -7.08 21.55
C THR A 86 -8.59 -5.76 20.81
N PHE A 87 -8.06 -4.73 21.41
CA PHE A 87 -7.92 -3.42 20.80
C PHE A 87 -6.52 -2.90 21.11
N ASP A 88 -5.79 -2.50 20.09
CA ASP A 88 -4.49 -1.88 20.19
C ASP A 88 -4.46 -0.58 19.41
N TRP A 89 -3.95 0.47 20.01
CA TRP A 89 -3.60 1.71 19.37
C TRP A 89 -2.09 1.91 19.45
N PHE A 90 -1.49 2.31 18.34
CA PHE A 90 -0.05 2.52 18.28
C PHE A 90 0.33 3.82 17.57
N ARG A 91 1.47 4.34 17.95
CA ARG A 91 2.16 5.44 17.31
C ARG A 91 3.62 5.13 17.20
N LYS A 92 4.12 5.03 15.98
CA LYS A 92 5.51 4.79 15.64
C LYS A 92 6.09 6.07 15.01
N VAL A 93 7.18 6.57 15.55
CA VAL A 93 7.94 7.70 14.99
C VAL A 93 9.34 7.21 14.65
N THR A 94 9.75 7.42 13.41
CA THR A 94 11.09 7.15 12.93
C THR A 94 11.82 8.48 12.75
N ASP A 95 12.81 8.73 13.57
CA ASP A 95 13.73 9.86 13.45
C ASP A 95 14.95 9.43 12.61
N ASP A 96 15.59 10.37 11.95
CA ASP A 96 16.79 10.16 11.10
C ASP A 96 16.53 9.12 9.98
N MET A 97 15.33 9.13 9.40
CA MET A 97 14.92 8.15 8.38
C MET A 97 15.80 8.25 7.14
N ILE A 98 16.27 7.10 6.66
CA ILE A 98 17.19 7.01 5.53
C ILE A 98 16.38 6.93 4.23
N VAL A 99 16.61 7.90 3.36
CA VAL A 99 15.98 7.99 2.03
C VAL A 99 17.07 8.14 0.97
N ASN A 100 16.88 7.49 -0.19
CA ASN A 100 17.73 7.73 -1.34
C ASN A 100 17.37 9.08 -1.96
N VAL A 101 18.25 10.06 -1.79
CA VAL A 101 18.08 11.40 -2.34
C VAL A 101 18.67 11.43 -3.75
N PRO A 102 17.88 11.79 -4.78
CA PRO A 102 18.40 11.95 -6.14
C PRO A 102 19.54 12.98 -6.18
N SER A 103 20.60 12.63 -6.88
CA SER A 103 21.67 13.59 -7.19
C SER A 103 21.21 14.54 -8.27
N THR A 104 21.85 15.72 -8.37
CA THR A 104 21.57 16.64 -9.46
C THR A 104 21.88 15.99 -10.81
N PRO A 105 21.02 16.15 -11.84
CA PRO A 105 21.25 15.52 -13.16
C PRO A 105 22.63 15.81 -13.76
N SER A 106 23.16 17.01 -13.48
CA SER A 106 24.49 17.44 -13.96
C SER A 106 25.66 16.67 -13.33
N SER A 107 25.46 15.99 -12.20
CA SER A 107 26.52 15.23 -11.52
C SER A 107 26.79 13.86 -12.16
N GLY A 108 25.81 13.29 -12.88
CA GLY A 108 25.86 11.92 -13.41
C GLY A 108 25.86 10.83 -12.32
N LEU A 109 25.68 11.18 -11.04
CA LEU A 109 25.72 10.25 -9.92
C LEU A 109 24.34 9.67 -9.62
N LEU A 110 24.31 8.44 -9.13
CA LEU A 110 23.10 7.79 -8.64
C LEU A 110 22.66 8.39 -7.29
N ALA A 111 21.40 8.18 -6.96
CA ALA A 111 20.83 8.58 -5.68
C ALA A 111 21.61 8.03 -4.49
N ALA A 112 21.92 8.88 -3.52
CA ALA A 112 22.67 8.54 -2.32
C ALA A 112 21.74 8.42 -1.09
N PRO A 113 21.99 7.46 -0.18
CA PRO A 113 21.25 7.36 1.07
C PRO A 113 21.63 8.49 2.03
N MET A 114 20.63 9.17 2.57
CA MET A 114 20.81 10.27 3.52
C MET A 114 19.79 10.17 4.65
N ASN A 115 20.18 10.56 5.87
CA ASN A 115 19.26 10.71 7.01
C ASN A 115 18.54 12.05 6.89
N VAL A 116 17.45 12.11 6.15
CA VAL A 116 16.83 13.38 5.71
C VAL A 116 15.46 13.64 6.26
N GLY A 117 14.93 12.74 7.08
CA GLY A 117 13.55 12.92 7.46
C GLY A 117 13.14 12.31 8.78
N LYS A 118 11.94 12.68 9.17
CA LYS A 118 11.21 12.14 10.29
C LYS A 118 9.81 11.76 9.84
N ALA A 119 9.39 10.53 10.12
CA ALA A 119 8.11 10.03 9.72
C ALA A 119 7.33 9.45 10.90
N GLU A 120 6.01 9.54 10.82
CA GLU A 120 5.07 8.98 11.79
C GLU A 120 4.17 7.95 11.10
N VAL A 121 3.96 6.81 11.75
CA VAL A 121 2.88 5.88 11.45
C VAL A 121 2.03 5.73 12.71
N LYS A 122 0.73 5.91 12.58
CA LYS A 122 -0.23 5.70 13.66
C LYS A 122 -1.40 4.89 13.17
N GLY A 123 -1.96 4.10 14.06
CA GLY A 123 -3.07 3.24 13.71
C GLY A 123 -3.71 2.58 14.92
N TYR A 124 -4.63 1.69 14.61
CA TYR A 124 -5.28 0.83 15.58
C TYR A 124 -5.58 -0.53 14.96
N GLU A 125 -5.64 -1.53 15.83
CA GLU A 125 -5.98 -2.91 15.49
C GLU A 125 -7.13 -3.39 16.38
N ILE A 126 -8.08 -4.10 15.79
CA ILE A 126 -9.22 -4.68 16.49
C ILE A 126 -9.27 -6.16 16.14
N GLY A 127 -9.28 -7.01 17.17
CA GLY A 127 -9.51 -8.44 17.05
C GLY A 127 -10.79 -8.82 17.78
N VAL A 128 -11.63 -9.66 17.15
CA VAL A 128 -12.82 -10.23 17.78
C VAL A 128 -12.84 -11.73 17.52
N GLY A 129 -12.81 -12.50 18.59
CA GLY A 129 -12.92 -13.96 18.57
C GLY A 129 -14.20 -14.41 19.27
N PHE A 130 -14.95 -15.30 18.63
CA PHE A 130 -16.08 -15.95 19.27
C PHE A 130 -15.94 -17.46 19.09
N ASN A 131 -15.94 -18.20 20.23
CA ASN A 131 -15.80 -19.64 20.25
C ASN A 131 -16.91 -20.22 21.12
N HIS A 132 -17.71 -21.12 20.58
CA HIS A 132 -18.78 -21.75 21.35
C HIS A 132 -19.10 -23.16 20.87
N SER A 133 -19.19 -24.06 21.85
CA SER A 133 -19.76 -25.42 21.66
C SER A 133 -21.24 -25.37 22.03
N PHE A 134 -22.12 -25.38 21.04
CA PHE A 134 -23.59 -25.35 21.24
C PHE A 134 -24.07 -26.68 21.82
N THR A 135 -23.48 -27.78 21.38
CA THR A 135 -23.72 -29.14 21.83
C THR A 135 -22.44 -29.94 21.83
N LYS A 136 -22.46 -31.22 22.27
CA LYS A 136 -21.30 -32.12 22.16
C LYS A 136 -20.86 -32.37 20.72
N ASP A 137 -21.74 -32.11 19.78
CA ASP A 137 -21.55 -32.40 18.36
C ASP A 137 -21.38 -31.15 17.49
N ILE A 138 -21.59 -29.94 18.04
CA ILE A 138 -21.58 -28.68 17.29
C ILE A 138 -20.64 -27.70 17.95
N ASP A 139 -19.54 -27.40 17.27
CA ASP A 139 -18.61 -26.33 17.63
C ASP A 139 -18.55 -25.27 16.55
N PHE A 140 -18.49 -24.03 16.96
CA PHE A 140 -18.38 -22.88 16.11
C PHE A 140 -17.29 -21.95 16.61
N SER A 141 -16.45 -21.49 15.71
CA SER A 141 -15.41 -20.50 15.97
C SER A 141 -15.35 -19.49 14.85
N ILE A 142 -15.32 -18.21 15.20
CA ILE A 142 -15.08 -17.14 14.26
C ILE A 142 -14.07 -16.18 14.88
N ASN A 143 -13.04 -15.81 14.10
CA ASN A 143 -12.04 -14.82 14.47
C ASN A 143 -11.98 -13.76 13.36
N LEU A 144 -12.21 -12.52 13.73
CA LEU A 144 -12.18 -11.38 12.84
C LEU A 144 -11.09 -10.41 13.29
N GLY A 145 -10.38 -9.83 12.36
CA GLY A 145 -9.41 -8.80 12.64
C GLY A 145 -9.48 -7.68 11.63
N TYR A 146 -9.27 -6.48 12.12
CA TYR A 146 -9.21 -5.25 11.34
C TYR A 146 -8.03 -4.41 11.82
N SER A 147 -7.21 -3.94 10.90
CA SER A 147 -6.11 -3.01 11.15
C SER A 147 -6.27 -1.78 10.27
N TYR A 148 -6.12 -0.61 10.88
CA TYR A 148 -6.06 0.66 10.18
C TYR A 148 -4.78 1.39 10.56
N ASN A 149 -4.03 1.84 9.56
CA ASN A 149 -2.85 2.68 9.78
C ASN A 149 -2.76 3.80 8.76
N LYS A 150 -2.13 4.88 9.16
CA LYS A 150 -1.82 6.01 8.29
C LYS A 150 -0.42 6.53 8.61
N SER A 151 0.37 6.71 7.55
CA SER A 151 1.71 7.26 7.61
C SER A 151 1.73 8.74 7.22
N LYS A 152 2.72 9.49 7.71
CA LYS A 152 3.01 10.84 7.23
C LYS A 152 4.45 11.26 7.53
N TRP A 153 4.99 12.10 6.68
CA TRP A 153 6.21 12.83 6.95
C TRP A 153 5.95 13.94 7.95
N LEU A 154 6.73 13.97 9.02
CA LEU A 154 6.76 15.10 9.97
C LEU A 154 7.77 16.16 9.55
N GLU A 155 8.93 15.71 9.08
CA GLU A 155 10.02 16.52 8.59
C GLU A 155 10.70 15.82 7.41
N ILE A 156 11.11 16.57 6.41
CA ILE A 156 11.91 16.10 5.28
C ILE A 156 12.75 17.27 4.76
N THR A 157 13.93 16.99 4.24
CA THR A 157 14.81 18.00 3.67
C THR A 157 14.11 18.75 2.54
N ASN A 158 14.20 20.08 2.55
CA ASN A 158 13.58 20.99 1.58
C ASN A 158 12.05 20.93 1.50
N ASP A 159 11.36 20.39 2.55
CA ASP A 159 9.91 20.16 2.65
C ASP A 159 9.32 19.25 1.58
N GLU A 160 10.07 18.92 0.52
CA GLU A 160 9.63 18.05 -0.56
C GLU A 160 10.83 17.38 -1.25
N LEU A 161 10.65 16.10 -1.63
CA LEU A 161 11.58 15.34 -2.44
C LEU A 161 10.79 14.50 -3.44
N ILE A 162 11.16 14.58 -4.71
CA ILE A 162 10.55 13.79 -5.77
C ILE A 162 11.57 12.75 -6.26
N ASN A 163 11.14 11.49 -6.32
CA ASN A 163 11.92 10.39 -6.86
C ASN A 163 11.06 9.58 -7.84
N GLY A 164 11.26 9.80 -9.13
CA GLY A 164 10.43 9.21 -10.18
C GLY A 164 8.96 9.60 -10.02
N ASN A 165 8.09 8.61 -9.85
CA ASN A 165 6.65 8.77 -9.66
C ASN A 165 6.22 8.75 -8.18
N THR A 166 7.14 9.00 -7.26
CA THR A 166 6.87 9.07 -5.82
C THR A 166 7.26 10.44 -5.27
N ILE A 167 6.37 11.03 -4.49
CA ILE A 167 6.64 12.27 -3.77
C ILE A 167 6.75 12.00 -2.27
N TYR A 168 7.73 12.61 -1.66
CA TYR A 168 7.94 12.67 -0.23
C TYR A 168 7.75 14.13 0.20
N ARG A 169 6.66 14.43 0.86
CA ARG A 169 6.30 15.82 1.23
C ARG A 169 5.85 15.84 2.68
N LYS A 170 6.28 16.85 3.41
CA LYS A 170 5.85 17.09 4.79
C LYS A 170 4.31 17.14 4.91
N GLY A 171 3.76 16.41 5.88
CA GLY A 171 2.32 16.28 6.11
C GLY A 171 1.61 15.23 5.24
N HIS A 172 2.26 14.71 4.19
CA HIS A 172 1.76 13.68 3.28
C HIS A 172 2.26 12.27 3.67
N ALA A 173 1.70 11.24 3.04
CA ALA A 173 2.09 9.86 3.27
C ALA A 173 3.58 9.60 3.00
N ILE A 174 4.15 8.56 3.65
CA ILE A 174 5.58 8.24 3.48
C ILE A 174 5.92 7.89 2.02
N LYS A 175 4.98 7.25 1.33
CA LYS A 175 5.09 6.94 -0.11
C LYS A 175 3.79 7.35 -0.78
N GLU A 176 3.82 8.40 -1.55
CA GLU A 176 2.65 8.86 -2.28
C GLU A 176 2.94 8.87 -3.77
N TYR A 177 2.04 8.31 -4.58
CA TYR A 177 2.14 8.39 -6.02
C TYR A 177 2.05 9.83 -6.48
N TYR A 178 2.89 10.20 -7.44
CA TYR A 178 2.97 11.53 -8.01
C TYR A 178 2.95 11.47 -9.52
N GLY A 179 1.89 11.98 -10.12
CA GLY A 179 1.65 11.85 -11.56
C GLY A 179 0.60 12.86 -12.05
N TYR A 180 0.06 12.62 -13.22
CA TYR A 180 -0.81 13.58 -13.89
C TYR A 180 -2.29 13.31 -13.64
N GLN A 181 -3.07 14.37 -13.60
CA GLN A 181 -4.52 14.27 -13.65
C GLN A 181 -4.94 14.20 -15.12
N ALA A 182 -5.63 13.12 -15.50
CA ALA A 182 -6.22 12.96 -16.82
C ALA A 182 -7.66 13.50 -16.82
N ASP A 183 -8.06 14.04 -17.96
CA ASP A 183 -9.41 14.53 -18.20
C ASP A 183 -10.19 13.56 -19.10
N HIS A 184 -9.82 13.45 -20.38
CA HIS A 184 -10.44 12.56 -21.35
C HIS A 184 -9.46 12.18 -22.46
N LEU A 185 -9.91 11.41 -23.48
CA LEU A 185 -9.14 11.15 -24.68
C LEU A 185 -9.35 12.25 -25.71
N LEU A 186 -8.26 12.75 -26.27
CA LEU A 186 -8.27 13.83 -27.24
C LEU A 186 -9.10 13.48 -28.50
N THR A 187 -9.85 14.45 -28.97
CA THR A 187 -10.51 14.44 -30.28
C THR A 187 -9.78 15.38 -31.22
N GLN A 188 -10.12 15.36 -32.50
CA GLN A 188 -9.58 16.33 -33.46
C GLN A 188 -9.96 17.77 -33.07
N ASP A 189 -11.19 17.99 -32.60
CA ASP A 189 -11.65 19.32 -32.17
C ASP A 189 -10.81 19.87 -31.00
N ASP A 190 -10.39 19.00 -30.06
CA ASP A 190 -9.52 19.42 -28.96
C ASP A 190 -8.18 19.94 -29.47
N LEU A 191 -7.60 19.31 -30.49
CA LEU A 191 -6.33 19.73 -31.09
C LEU A 191 -6.45 21.02 -31.88
N ASP A 192 -7.58 21.22 -32.55
CA ASP A 192 -7.84 22.42 -33.36
C ASP A 192 -8.10 23.65 -32.46
N PHE A 193 -8.62 23.47 -31.25
CA PHE A 193 -8.98 24.54 -30.31
C PHE A 193 -7.98 24.78 -29.16
N ARG A 194 -6.74 24.38 -29.31
CA ARG A 194 -5.62 24.73 -28.41
C ARG A 194 -5.71 24.14 -26.99
N VAL A 195 -5.66 22.83 -26.88
CA VAL A 195 -5.37 22.18 -25.60
C VAL A 195 -3.94 22.48 -25.12
N PRO A 196 -3.66 22.44 -23.83
CA PRO A 196 -2.30 22.52 -23.32
C PRO A 196 -1.40 21.50 -24.01
N ILE A 197 -0.23 21.94 -24.46
CA ILE A 197 0.73 21.10 -25.19
C ILE A 197 1.59 20.37 -24.15
N ILE A 198 1.82 19.07 -24.35
CA ILE A 198 2.78 18.34 -23.53
C ILE A 198 4.19 18.75 -23.93
N GLY A 199 4.90 19.39 -23.00
CA GLY A 199 6.34 19.60 -23.08
C GLY A 199 7.06 18.25 -22.84
N GLY A 200 7.95 17.85 -23.74
CA GLY A 200 8.75 16.65 -23.53
C GLY A 200 9.63 16.75 -22.29
N TYR A 201 10.13 15.63 -21.83
CA TYR A 201 10.99 15.52 -20.62
C TYR A 201 12.28 16.36 -20.73
N ASP A 202 12.66 16.73 -21.92
CA ASP A 202 13.86 17.47 -22.33
C ASP A 202 13.55 18.72 -23.18
N GLY A 203 12.31 19.19 -23.09
CA GLY A 203 11.82 20.34 -23.86
C GLY A 203 11.41 20.03 -25.30
N ALA A 204 11.45 18.77 -25.73
CA ALA A 204 10.89 18.35 -27.01
C ALA A 204 9.35 18.25 -26.87
N THR A 205 8.63 18.97 -27.71
CA THR A 205 7.17 18.81 -27.84
C THR A 205 6.88 17.51 -28.57
N THR A 206 6.21 16.57 -27.91
CA THR A 206 5.66 15.40 -28.58
C THR A 206 4.34 15.74 -29.22
N ALA A 207 4.20 15.40 -30.49
CA ALA A 207 2.96 15.63 -31.21
C ALA A 207 1.84 14.81 -30.54
N GLN A 208 0.81 15.52 -30.03
CA GLN A 208 -0.41 14.90 -29.55
C GLN A 208 -1.30 14.54 -30.71
N LEU A 209 -1.93 13.38 -30.64
CA LEU A 209 -2.84 12.89 -31.70
C LEU A 209 -4.22 12.58 -31.10
N PRO A 210 -5.28 12.56 -31.94
CA PRO A 210 -6.59 12.10 -31.49
C PRO A 210 -6.50 10.71 -30.89
N GLY A 211 -7.15 10.51 -29.74
CA GLY A 211 -7.08 9.26 -28.97
C GLY A 211 -5.95 9.18 -27.95
N ASP A 212 -5.09 10.20 -27.86
CA ASP A 212 -4.12 10.32 -26.76
C ASP A 212 -4.82 10.85 -25.49
N ILE A 213 -4.22 10.60 -24.32
CA ILE A 213 -4.76 11.08 -23.04
C ILE A 213 -4.51 12.59 -22.92
N ARG A 214 -5.59 13.33 -22.66
CA ARG A 214 -5.51 14.74 -22.29
C ARG A 214 -5.20 14.86 -20.81
N TYR A 215 -4.15 15.60 -20.48
CA TYR A 215 -3.81 15.93 -19.09
C TYR A 215 -4.30 17.33 -18.72
N VAL A 216 -4.55 17.53 -17.43
CA VAL A 216 -4.97 18.81 -16.87
C VAL A 216 -3.74 19.68 -16.62
N ASP A 217 -3.76 20.88 -17.16
CA ASP A 217 -2.81 21.94 -16.81
C ASP A 217 -3.20 22.48 -15.43
N THR A 218 -2.42 22.13 -14.42
CA THR A 218 -2.74 22.44 -13.02
C THR A 218 -2.22 23.81 -12.58
N ASN A 219 -1.22 24.33 -13.27
CA ASN A 219 -0.61 25.63 -12.98
C ASN A 219 -1.13 26.75 -13.89
N GLY A 220 -1.81 26.43 -15.02
CA GLY A 220 -2.43 27.37 -15.94
C GLY A 220 -1.47 28.03 -16.94
N ASP A 221 -0.28 27.46 -17.14
CA ASP A 221 0.75 28.01 -18.04
C ASP A 221 0.57 27.57 -19.51
N LYS A 222 -0.42 26.71 -19.80
CA LYS A 222 -0.76 26.12 -21.10
C LYS A 222 0.24 25.12 -21.65
N VAL A 223 1.14 24.62 -20.80
CA VAL A 223 2.11 23.59 -21.13
C VAL A 223 2.03 22.49 -20.09
N ILE A 224 1.90 21.24 -20.50
CA ILE A 224 1.91 20.11 -19.57
C ILE A 224 3.37 19.71 -19.32
N THR A 225 3.83 19.91 -18.10
CA THR A 225 5.20 19.62 -17.66
C THR A 225 5.21 18.79 -16.39
N THR A 226 6.38 18.56 -15.81
CA THR A 226 6.52 17.93 -14.50
C THR A 226 5.87 18.73 -13.36
N ASP A 227 5.64 20.03 -13.58
CA ASP A 227 5.05 20.95 -12.59
C ASP A 227 3.52 20.76 -12.49
N ASP A 228 2.91 20.08 -13.48
CA ASP A 228 1.48 19.70 -13.46
C ASP A 228 1.18 18.42 -12.74
N ARG A 229 2.20 17.74 -12.24
CA ARG A 229 1.98 16.52 -11.47
C ARG A 229 1.34 16.81 -10.11
N VAL A 230 0.45 15.90 -9.70
CA VAL A 230 -0.29 15.99 -8.44
C VAL A 230 -0.16 14.69 -7.65
N PRO A 231 -0.37 14.73 -6.32
CA PRO A 231 -0.49 13.51 -5.52
C PRO A 231 -1.68 12.66 -5.97
N LEU A 232 -1.43 11.38 -6.24
CA LEU A 232 -2.45 10.44 -6.73
C LEU A 232 -2.92 9.45 -5.66
N GLY A 233 -2.34 9.50 -4.47
CA GLY A 233 -2.71 8.71 -3.30
C GLY A 233 -1.58 7.87 -2.75
N ASP A 234 -1.82 7.34 -1.54
CA ASP A 234 -0.87 6.53 -0.80
C ASP A 234 -0.65 5.18 -1.47
N GLN A 235 0.60 4.73 -1.52
CA GLN A 235 0.98 3.43 -2.09
C GLN A 235 0.60 2.27 -1.18
N ASP A 236 0.41 2.52 0.11
CA ASP A 236 0.08 1.50 1.09
C ASP A 236 -1.42 1.52 1.44
N PRO A 237 -2.09 0.36 1.55
CA PRO A 237 -3.47 0.31 1.98
C PRO A 237 -3.59 0.70 3.46
N HIS A 238 -4.52 1.60 3.77
CA HIS A 238 -4.77 2.00 5.16
C HIS A 238 -5.51 0.93 5.96
N SER A 239 -6.40 0.19 5.32
CA SER A 239 -7.26 -0.80 5.97
C SER A 239 -6.92 -2.20 5.50
N VAL A 240 -6.71 -3.12 6.46
CA VAL A 240 -6.51 -4.54 6.22
C VAL A 240 -7.45 -5.31 7.12
N TYR A 241 -8.06 -6.36 6.60
CA TYR A 241 -8.97 -7.20 7.36
C TYR A 241 -8.76 -8.68 7.05
N TYR A 242 -9.01 -9.49 8.06
CA TYR A 242 -8.99 -10.95 7.94
C TYR A 242 -10.13 -11.57 8.75
N GLY A 243 -10.52 -12.78 8.36
CA GLY A 243 -11.48 -13.58 9.08
C GLY A 243 -11.18 -15.06 8.93
N ASN A 244 -11.32 -15.78 10.05
CA ASN A 244 -11.27 -17.24 10.07
C ASN A 244 -12.60 -17.75 10.63
N LEU A 245 -13.23 -18.69 9.93
CA LEU A 245 -14.44 -19.35 10.34
C LEU A 245 -14.16 -20.85 10.41
N SER A 246 -14.46 -21.46 11.55
CA SER A 246 -14.43 -22.92 11.72
C SER A 246 -15.76 -23.40 12.24
N PHE A 247 -16.29 -24.44 11.63
CA PHE A 247 -17.55 -25.07 12.02
C PHE A 247 -17.38 -26.58 12.03
N ARG A 248 -17.70 -27.21 13.16
CA ARG A 248 -17.71 -28.66 13.29
C ARG A 248 -19.10 -29.16 13.65
N TRP A 249 -19.58 -30.14 12.92
CA TRP A 249 -20.82 -30.85 13.20
C TRP A 249 -20.59 -32.34 13.12
N LYS A 250 -20.55 -33.01 14.29
CA LYS A 250 -20.24 -34.44 14.41
C LYS A 250 -18.89 -34.79 13.75
N ASN A 251 -18.94 -35.46 12.63
CA ASN A 251 -17.78 -35.90 11.86
C ASN A 251 -17.46 -34.98 10.69
N LEU A 252 -18.26 -33.93 10.47
CA LEU A 252 -18.06 -32.93 9.44
C LEU A 252 -17.34 -31.72 10.03
N ASP A 253 -16.29 -31.25 9.40
CA ASP A 253 -15.58 -30.01 9.70
C ASP A 253 -15.51 -29.12 8.47
N PHE A 254 -15.69 -27.84 8.68
CA PHE A 254 -15.60 -26.79 7.68
C PHE A 254 -14.73 -25.67 8.20
N ASP A 255 -13.70 -25.29 7.44
CA ASP A 255 -12.82 -24.19 7.72
C ASP A 255 -12.78 -23.24 6.53
N MET A 256 -12.81 -21.94 6.82
CA MET A 256 -12.69 -20.89 5.80
C MET A 256 -11.85 -19.74 6.33
N GLN A 257 -10.95 -19.27 5.49
CA GLN A 257 -10.14 -18.07 5.74
C GLN A 257 -10.39 -17.04 4.66
N VAL A 258 -10.71 -15.83 5.06
CA VAL A 258 -10.84 -14.65 4.20
C VAL A 258 -9.83 -13.60 4.58
N ASN A 259 -9.36 -12.85 3.60
CA ASN A 259 -8.58 -11.64 3.82
C ASN A 259 -8.89 -10.59 2.76
N GLY A 260 -8.58 -9.35 3.06
CA GLY A 260 -8.75 -8.27 2.13
C GLY A 260 -8.05 -7.00 2.58
N VAL A 261 -8.02 -6.06 1.66
CA VAL A 261 -7.53 -4.70 1.90
C VAL A 261 -8.60 -3.71 1.49
N GLY A 262 -8.62 -2.56 2.16
CA GLY A 262 -9.44 -1.42 1.77
C GLY A 262 -8.88 -0.72 0.54
N TYR A 263 -9.35 0.49 0.30
CA TYR A 263 -8.89 1.29 -0.83
C TYR A 263 -7.36 1.46 -0.82
N VAL A 264 -6.76 1.16 -1.97
CA VAL A 264 -5.38 1.49 -2.34
C VAL A 264 -5.35 1.77 -3.84
N PRO A 265 -4.75 2.87 -4.30
CA PRO A 265 -4.62 3.12 -5.73
C PRO A 265 -3.67 2.10 -6.36
N ILE A 266 -4.10 1.49 -7.44
CA ILE A 266 -3.26 0.71 -8.33
C ILE A 266 -3.26 1.36 -9.71
N PHE A 267 -2.20 1.17 -10.47
CA PHE A 267 -2.07 1.78 -11.80
C PHE A 267 -1.77 0.69 -12.81
N TYR A 268 -2.50 0.70 -13.91
CA TYR A 268 -2.19 -0.16 -15.04
C TYR A 268 -0.92 0.32 -15.75
N GLN A 269 0.03 -0.60 -15.96
CA GLN A 269 1.33 -0.34 -16.57
C GLN A 269 1.77 -1.51 -17.44
N GLY A 270 2.85 -1.32 -18.20
CA GLY A 270 3.45 -2.35 -19.06
C GLY A 270 2.48 -2.78 -20.16
N LEU A 271 2.40 -4.09 -20.43
CA LEU A 271 1.55 -4.64 -21.50
C LEU A 271 0.05 -4.38 -21.32
N ILE A 272 -0.39 -3.97 -20.13
CA ILE A 272 -1.78 -3.59 -19.89
C ILE A 272 -2.08 -2.24 -20.53
N SER A 273 -1.20 -1.27 -20.34
CA SER A 273 -1.33 0.08 -20.91
C SER A 273 -0.76 0.20 -22.32
N ASN A 274 0.22 -0.63 -22.67
CA ASN A 274 0.87 -0.66 -23.99
C ASN A 274 0.89 -2.09 -24.57
N PRO A 275 -0.19 -2.55 -25.20
CA PRO A 275 -0.32 -3.92 -25.71
C PRO A 275 0.59 -4.24 -26.91
N LEU A 276 1.14 -3.26 -27.59
CA LEU A 276 2.01 -3.42 -28.74
C LEU A 276 3.48 -3.07 -28.45
N ASP A 277 3.87 -3.09 -27.17
CA ASP A 277 5.23 -2.79 -26.77
C ASP A 277 6.23 -3.74 -27.46
N PRO A 278 7.14 -3.22 -28.29
CA PRO A 278 8.07 -4.05 -29.05
C PRO A 278 9.15 -4.70 -28.17
N GLU A 279 9.46 -4.11 -27.02
CA GLU A 279 10.46 -4.63 -26.09
C GLU A 279 9.99 -5.92 -25.41
N TYR A 280 8.69 -5.98 -25.07
CA TYR A 280 8.10 -7.13 -24.37
C TYR A 280 7.36 -8.10 -25.32
N GLY A 281 7.38 -7.87 -26.62
CA GLY A 281 6.72 -8.73 -27.62
C GLY A 281 5.21 -8.83 -27.37
N GLY A 282 4.57 -7.71 -27.05
CA GLY A 282 3.21 -7.63 -26.58
C GLY A 282 2.20 -8.28 -27.50
N THR A 283 1.28 -9.06 -26.92
CA THR A 283 0.13 -9.62 -27.62
C THR A 283 -1.12 -8.98 -27.08
N PRO A 284 -1.89 -8.25 -27.92
CA PRO A 284 -3.15 -7.66 -27.50
C PRO A 284 -4.12 -8.71 -26.95
N GLN A 285 -4.72 -8.41 -25.81
CA GLN A 285 -5.73 -9.22 -25.18
C GLN A 285 -7.14 -8.76 -25.57
N ARG A 286 -8.16 -9.59 -25.31
CA ARG A 286 -9.55 -9.26 -25.70
C ARG A 286 -10.05 -7.92 -25.14
N TRP A 287 -9.64 -7.55 -23.93
CA TRP A 287 -10.05 -6.30 -23.31
C TRP A 287 -9.41 -5.05 -23.96
N HIS A 288 -8.30 -5.20 -24.72
CA HIS A 288 -7.72 -4.10 -25.53
C HIS A 288 -8.60 -3.74 -26.73
N LEU A 289 -9.63 -4.51 -27.07
CA LEU A 289 -10.59 -4.15 -28.11
C LEU A 289 -11.42 -2.90 -27.76
N ASP A 290 -11.50 -2.55 -26.48
CA ASP A 290 -12.18 -1.37 -25.98
C ASP A 290 -11.23 -0.16 -25.93
N HIS A 291 -10.49 0.05 -27.02
CA HIS A 291 -9.62 1.19 -27.22
C HIS A 291 -10.28 2.26 -28.07
N TRP A 292 -9.78 3.47 -27.97
CA TRP A 292 -10.20 4.59 -28.84
C TRP A 292 -9.96 4.23 -30.32
N LYS A 293 -10.93 4.58 -31.19
CA LYS A 293 -10.89 4.30 -32.63
C LYS A 293 -11.26 5.55 -33.43
N ALA A 294 -10.51 5.79 -34.50
CA ALA A 294 -10.74 6.95 -35.35
C ALA A 294 -12.10 6.93 -36.05
N GLU A 295 -12.62 5.72 -36.37
CA GLU A 295 -13.92 5.55 -37.03
C GLU A 295 -15.13 5.84 -36.11
N ASN A 296 -14.91 5.71 -34.80
CA ASN A 296 -15.90 5.99 -33.76
C ASN A 296 -15.19 6.59 -32.53
N PRO A 297 -14.83 7.88 -32.59
CA PRO A 297 -14.05 8.53 -31.53
C PRO A 297 -14.87 8.67 -30.25
N ASP A 298 -14.54 7.84 -29.24
CA ASP A 298 -15.13 7.91 -27.92
C ASP A 298 -14.11 8.54 -26.93
N ARG A 299 -14.46 9.72 -26.42
CA ARG A 299 -13.63 10.43 -25.41
C ARG A 299 -13.45 9.67 -24.11
N ASN A 300 -14.34 8.71 -23.82
CA ASN A 300 -14.39 7.94 -22.59
C ASN A 300 -14.03 6.46 -22.80
N ALA A 301 -13.42 6.10 -23.94
CA ALA A 301 -12.93 4.75 -24.15
C ALA A 301 -11.97 4.34 -23.03
N LYS A 302 -11.99 3.08 -22.65
CA LYS A 302 -11.18 2.56 -21.53
C LYS A 302 -9.67 2.58 -21.79
N LEU A 303 -9.29 2.61 -23.05
CA LEU A 303 -7.90 2.65 -23.46
C LEU A 303 -7.69 3.74 -24.51
N PRO A 304 -6.53 4.39 -24.52
CA PRO A 304 -6.18 5.34 -25.56
C PRO A 304 -6.02 4.63 -26.91
N ARG A 305 -5.69 5.36 -27.96
CA ARG A 305 -5.34 4.76 -29.24
C ARG A 305 -4.20 3.76 -29.07
N VAL A 306 -4.29 2.62 -29.76
CA VAL A 306 -3.26 1.59 -29.73
C VAL A 306 -2.10 1.96 -30.65
N THR A 307 -0.90 1.93 -30.15
CA THR A 307 0.32 2.31 -30.87
C THR A 307 1.52 1.49 -30.37
N THR A 308 2.56 1.38 -31.17
CA THR A 308 3.83 0.75 -30.78
C THR A 308 4.68 1.65 -29.89
N ASP A 309 4.48 2.96 -29.96
CA ASP A 309 5.08 3.95 -29.06
C ASP A 309 3.96 4.68 -28.32
N PRO A 310 3.73 4.34 -27.05
CA PRO A 310 2.67 4.95 -26.27
C PRO A 310 2.98 6.41 -25.89
N GLY A 311 4.26 6.81 -25.94
CA GLY A 311 4.68 8.17 -25.61
C GLY A 311 4.05 8.66 -24.29
N ASN A 312 3.33 9.77 -24.38
CA ASN A 312 2.69 10.37 -23.21
C ASN A 312 1.54 9.56 -22.61
N ASN A 313 0.95 8.61 -23.35
CA ASN A 313 -0.11 7.75 -22.84
C ASN A 313 0.38 6.78 -21.76
N ALA A 314 1.69 6.53 -21.66
CA ALA A 314 2.28 5.68 -20.61
C ALA A 314 2.55 6.43 -19.29
N LEU A 315 2.33 7.74 -19.23
CA LEU A 315 2.58 8.52 -18.01
C LEU A 315 1.67 8.08 -16.87
N LEU A 316 2.23 8.03 -15.66
CA LEU A 316 1.45 7.74 -14.46
C LEU A 316 0.38 8.82 -14.26
N SER A 317 -0.87 8.42 -14.31
CA SER A 317 -1.99 9.36 -14.28
C SER A 317 -3.26 8.75 -13.71
N THR A 318 -4.23 9.61 -13.44
CA THR A 318 -5.56 9.17 -13.00
C THR A 318 -6.30 8.34 -14.04
N PHE A 319 -5.92 8.38 -15.32
CA PHE A 319 -6.48 7.54 -16.38
C PHE A 319 -6.24 6.04 -16.08
N TRP A 320 -5.07 5.70 -15.60
CA TRP A 320 -4.66 4.33 -15.30
C TRP A 320 -4.94 3.90 -13.85
N LYS A 321 -5.51 4.82 -13.06
CA LYS A 321 -5.75 4.61 -11.64
C LYS A 321 -7.01 3.81 -11.40
N GLU A 322 -6.87 2.71 -10.68
CA GLU A 322 -7.96 1.84 -10.28
C GLU A 322 -8.00 1.63 -8.76
N ASN A 323 -9.13 1.14 -8.28
CA ASN A 323 -9.28 0.77 -6.88
C ASN A 323 -8.79 -0.66 -6.66
N GLY A 324 -7.67 -0.81 -5.95
CA GLY A 324 -7.09 -2.09 -5.59
C GLY A 324 -7.73 -2.79 -4.38
N ALA A 325 -8.85 -2.30 -3.86
CA ALA A 325 -9.56 -2.96 -2.76
C ALA A 325 -10.07 -4.34 -3.17
N PHE A 326 -9.92 -5.31 -2.30
CA PHE A 326 -10.44 -6.65 -2.53
C PHE A 326 -10.81 -7.37 -1.24
N VAL A 327 -11.69 -8.38 -1.38
CA VAL A 327 -11.94 -9.44 -0.41
C VAL A 327 -11.73 -10.77 -1.11
N ARG A 328 -10.96 -11.66 -0.50
CA ARG A 328 -10.59 -12.94 -1.09
C ARG A 328 -10.78 -14.07 -0.08
N ILE A 329 -11.42 -15.15 -0.52
CA ILE A 329 -11.34 -16.43 0.18
C ILE A 329 -9.97 -17.01 -0.12
N LYS A 330 -9.09 -17.06 0.89
CA LYS A 330 -7.72 -17.53 0.77
C LYS A 330 -7.65 -19.06 0.88
N TYR A 331 -8.52 -19.61 1.69
CA TYR A 331 -8.58 -21.03 1.98
C TYR A 331 -10.01 -21.43 2.32
N MET A 332 -10.43 -22.59 1.86
CA MET A 332 -11.69 -23.21 2.22
C MET A 332 -11.52 -24.74 2.19
N GLN A 333 -11.90 -25.38 3.27
CA GLN A 333 -11.81 -26.83 3.41
C GLN A 333 -13.12 -27.40 3.97
N LEU A 334 -13.53 -28.53 3.43
CA LEU A 334 -14.57 -29.38 3.98
C LEU A 334 -13.97 -30.75 4.26
N GLY A 335 -14.01 -31.18 5.51
CA GLY A 335 -13.48 -32.45 5.97
C GLY A 335 -14.56 -33.36 6.52
N TYR A 336 -14.38 -34.67 6.39
CA TYR A 336 -15.23 -35.66 7.02
C TYR A 336 -14.43 -36.78 7.67
N ASN A 337 -14.69 -37.06 8.95
CA ASN A 337 -13.99 -38.07 9.74
C ASN A 337 -14.67 -39.43 9.63
N PHE A 338 -14.05 -40.33 8.88
CA PHE A 338 -14.58 -41.70 8.61
C PHE A 338 -14.34 -42.73 9.72
N LYS A 339 -13.81 -42.36 10.90
CA LYS A 339 -13.48 -43.30 12.00
C LYS A 339 -14.66 -44.22 12.36
N ALA A 340 -15.87 -43.70 12.39
CA ALA A 340 -17.06 -44.50 12.70
C ALA A 340 -17.40 -45.53 11.59
N LEU A 341 -17.12 -45.19 10.33
CA LEU A 341 -17.29 -46.06 9.20
C LEU A 341 -16.21 -47.15 9.14
N ALA A 342 -14.95 -46.74 9.40
CA ALA A 342 -13.81 -47.65 9.42
C ALA A 342 -13.96 -48.76 10.50
N LYS A 343 -14.51 -48.42 11.67
CA LYS A 343 -14.82 -49.41 12.73
C LYS A 343 -15.89 -50.43 12.31
N LYS A 344 -16.85 -50.07 11.43
CA LYS A 344 -17.89 -50.99 10.92
C LYS A 344 -17.36 -51.92 9.83
N ILE A 345 -16.30 -51.53 9.13
CA ILE A 345 -15.70 -52.32 8.04
C ILE A 345 -14.70 -53.35 8.58
N HIS A 346 -14.10 -53.07 9.75
CA HIS A 346 -13.15 -53.97 10.41
C HIS A 346 -13.78 -54.82 11.55
N ALA A 347 -15.10 -54.75 11.74
CA ALA A 347 -15.87 -55.61 12.64
C ALA A 347 -16.66 -56.63 11.84
#